data_a29a86a2b0d8ae5a241df3de3b115632
#
_entry.id   a29a86a2b0d8ae5a241df3de3b115632
#
_cell.length_a   1.000
_cell.length_b   1.000
_cell.length_c   1.000
_cell.angle_alpha   90.00
_cell.angle_beta   90.00
_cell.angle_gamma   90.00
#
_symmetry.space_group_name_H-M   'P 1'
#
loop_
_entity.id
_entity.type
_entity.pdbx_description
1 polymer ?
#
loop_
_entity_poly.entity_id
_entity_poly.type
_entity_poly.pdbx_seq_one_letter_code
_entity_poly.pdbx_strand_id
1 'polypeptide(L)'
;MSLWRWPRGISQVPLEHRVSLGEGDTPLIPSRAIGPSAGLDQLWFKLDHCNPTSSFKDRYASVAISHMQAAGQTRCIATSSGNTGASLAAYCAAANITCHIALVETAPLGKLQQMLAYGANIMRVRGFGLDIDITSNVFDDLVEIADAPDAALQISAFRYSPIGMSGIRSVSFELHEQLAGTIDHVFCQAGGGGLAMGTAEGFLQLVEAGILERPPRVHAVQPTGNNTISGPLREGLPQGRDVDCTTRISGLQVASVTDADGAIRSCRATDGTGYLVDDNLVWKIQQQLAREEGVFCEPAAAVSVAGALQALEHGEISPDSTIICMITGSGFKDPPSVEKMIGKADCPLIEPTDVQGHMV
;
A
#
# COMPACT_ATOMS: atom_id res chain seq x y z
N MET A 1 -8.61 14.55 10.86
CA MET A 1 -7.30 15.24 11.09
C MET A 1 -6.30 14.56 10.16
N SER A 2 -5.34 15.28 9.58
CA SER A 2 -4.39 14.68 8.65
C SER A 2 -3.16 14.08 9.35
N LEU A 3 -2.34 13.35 8.62
CA LEU A 3 -1.08 12.76 9.11
C LEU A 3 -0.10 13.81 9.70
N TRP A 4 -0.27 15.09 9.38
CA TRP A 4 0.61 16.19 9.83
C TRP A 4 0.56 16.49 11.33
N ARG A 5 -0.33 15.83 12.08
CA ARG A 5 -0.36 15.94 13.55
C ARG A 5 0.81 15.25 14.26
N TRP A 6 1.64 14.47 13.53
CA TRP A 6 2.76 13.71 14.06
C TRP A 6 4.11 14.39 13.77
N PRO A 7 4.60 15.33 14.61
CA PRO A 7 5.76 16.15 14.28
C PRO A 7 7.09 15.41 14.34
N ARG A 8 7.16 14.24 15.00
CA ARG A 8 8.43 13.54 15.23
C ARG A 8 8.72 12.42 14.24
N GLY A 9 7.71 11.84 13.64
CA GLY A 9 7.86 10.66 12.78
C GLY A 9 7.88 10.96 11.29
N ILE A 10 7.38 12.14 10.89
CA ILE A 10 7.16 12.56 9.52
C ILE A 10 8.04 13.77 9.23
N SER A 11 8.65 13.81 8.05
CA SER A 11 9.42 14.97 7.61
C SER A 11 8.52 16.19 7.51
N GLN A 12 8.83 17.26 8.27
CA GLN A 12 7.98 18.43 8.43
C GLN A 12 8.29 19.50 7.40
N VAL A 13 7.26 20.22 7.01
CA VAL A 13 7.33 21.49 6.27
C VAL A 13 6.52 22.56 7.00
N PRO A 14 6.77 23.85 6.78
CA PRO A 14 5.92 24.94 7.25
C PRO A 14 4.45 24.72 6.88
N LEU A 15 3.52 25.16 7.73
CA LEU A 15 2.09 24.91 7.59
C LEU A 15 1.54 25.37 6.24
N GLU A 16 1.99 26.50 5.75
CA GLU A 16 1.61 27.10 4.46
C GLU A 16 2.00 26.27 3.24
N HIS A 17 2.92 25.34 3.39
CA HIS A 17 3.35 24.43 2.32
C HIS A 17 2.75 23.03 2.44
N ARG A 18 1.94 22.78 3.47
CA ARG A 18 1.33 21.46 3.66
C ARG A 18 0.17 21.23 2.71
N VAL A 19 0.32 20.26 1.84
CA VAL A 19 -0.72 19.77 0.91
C VAL A 19 -1.40 18.58 1.55
N SER A 20 -2.64 18.76 1.99
CA SER A 20 -3.43 17.71 2.63
C SER A 20 -4.83 17.65 2.01
N LEU A 21 -5.27 16.46 1.69
CA LEU A 21 -6.63 16.15 1.26
C LEU A 21 -7.44 15.44 2.36
N GLY A 22 -6.89 15.36 3.58
CA GLY A 22 -7.50 14.68 4.71
C GLY A 22 -7.00 13.24 4.89
N GLU A 23 -5.85 12.90 4.32
CA GLU A 23 -5.20 11.59 4.45
C GLU A 23 -4.81 11.28 5.90
N GLY A 24 -4.77 10.00 6.22
CA GLY A 24 -4.53 9.52 7.57
C GLY A 24 -5.83 9.43 8.39
N ASP A 25 -5.69 9.07 9.65
CA ASP A 25 -6.79 8.88 10.60
C ASP A 25 -7.86 7.89 10.06
N THR A 26 -7.39 6.92 9.28
CA THR A 26 -8.24 5.92 8.64
C THR A 26 -8.85 4.97 9.68
N PRO A 27 -10.06 4.44 9.43
CA PRO A 27 -10.72 3.57 10.41
C PRO A 27 -9.90 2.33 10.76
N LEU A 28 -9.99 1.92 12.02
CA LEU A 28 -9.56 0.61 12.53
C LEU A 28 -10.80 -0.12 13.01
N ILE A 29 -11.13 -1.26 12.39
CA ILE A 29 -12.34 -2.03 12.70
C ILE A 29 -12.02 -3.48 13.08
N PRO A 30 -12.76 -4.10 14.01
CA PRO A 30 -12.58 -5.51 14.31
C PRO A 30 -13.15 -6.38 13.18
N SER A 31 -12.53 -7.53 12.94
CA SER A 31 -13.12 -8.60 12.13
C SER A 31 -14.37 -9.15 12.80
N ARG A 32 -15.42 -9.38 12.02
CA ARG A 32 -16.70 -9.91 12.51
C ARG A 32 -16.98 -11.35 12.08
N ALA A 33 -16.29 -11.79 11.05
CA ALA A 33 -16.50 -13.11 10.46
C ALA A 33 -15.18 -13.88 10.27
N ILE A 34 -14.21 -13.32 9.54
CA ILE A 34 -12.96 -14.01 9.20
C ILE A 34 -12.16 -14.37 10.45
N GLY A 35 -11.95 -13.40 11.35
CA GLY A 35 -11.23 -13.61 12.60
C GLY A 35 -11.90 -14.65 13.49
N PRO A 36 -13.16 -14.44 13.94
CA PRO A 36 -13.89 -15.40 14.75
C PRO A 36 -13.96 -16.81 14.14
N SER A 37 -14.18 -16.92 12.83
CA SER A 37 -14.21 -18.21 12.13
C SER A 37 -12.88 -18.95 12.14
N ALA A 38 -11.76 -18.18 12.24
CA ALA A 38 -10.41 -18.74 12.37
C ALA A 38 -9.97 -18.93 13.82
N GLY A 39 -10.76 -18.46 14.80
CA GLY A 39 -10.38 -18.45 16.23
C GLY A 39 -9.49 -17.29 16.62
N LEU A 40 -9.52 -16.18 15.86
CA LEU A 40 -8.78 -14.93 16.12
C LEU A 40 -9.77 -13.83 16.55
N ASP A 41 -10.16 -13.78 17.81
CA ASP A 41 -11.14 -12.81 18.31
C ASP A 41 -10.63 -11.36 18.31
N GLN A 42 -9.30 -11.18 18.25
CA GLN A 42 -8.65 -9.86 18.21
C GLN A 42 -7.98 -9.57 16.85
N LEU A 43 -8.60 -10.01 15.75
CA LEU A 43 -8.20 -9.62 14.40
C LEU A 43 -8.85 -8.28 14.02
N TRP A 44 -8.03 -7.32 13.56
CA TRP A 44 -8.45 -5.98 13.20
C TRP A 44 -7.99 -5.60 11.79
N PHE A 45 -8.76 -4.75 11.13
CA PHE A 45 -8.46 -4.22 9.80
C PHE A 45 -8.20 -2.72 9.86
N LYS A 46 -7.00 -2.28 9.49
CA LYS A 46 -6.66 -0.88 9.28
C LYS A 46 -7.04 -0.48 7.86
N LEU A 47 -8.10 0.30 7.71
CA LEU A 47 -8.74 0.59 6.43
C LEU A 47 -8.07 1.75 5.67
N ASP A 48 -6.80 1.59 5.30
CA ASP A 48 -6.04 2.61 4.57
C ASP A 48 -6.52 2.84 3.12
N HIS A 49 -7.42 2.00 2.61
CA HIS A 49 -8.16 2.25 1.38
C HIS A 49 -9.22 3.36 1.53
N CYS A 50 -9.49 3.85 2.74
CA CYS A 50 -10.35 4.99 3.01
C CYS A 50 -9.64 6.35 2.87
N ASN A 51 -8.35 6.38 2.55
CA ASN A 51 -7.66 7.61 2.20
C ASN A 51 -8.26 8.27 0.94
N PRO A 52 -8.08 9.59 0.72
CA PRO A 52 -8.75 10.38 -0.32
C PRO A 52 -8.68 9.81 -1.74
N THR A 53 -7.55 9.24 -2.16
CA THR A 53 -7.45 8.60 -3.48
C THR A 53 -7.72 7.10 -3.44
N SER A 54 -8.27 6.61 -2.35
CA SER A 54 -8.61 5.20 -2.10
C SER A 54 -7.41 4.28 -1.97
N SER A 55 -6.27 4.78 -1.44
CA SER A 55 -5.11 3.94 -1.09
C SER A 55 -4.18 4.59 -0.06
N PHE A 56 -3.36 3.77 0.62
CA PHE A 56 -2.36 4.21 1.59
C PHE A 56 -1.28 5.14 1.00
N LYS A 57 -1.17 5.21 -0.32
CA LYS A 57 -0.19 6.03 -1.03
C LYS A 57 -0.37 7.53 -0.78
N ASP A 58 -1.53 7.93 -0.33
CA ASP A 58 -1.83 9.32 0.04
C ASP A 58 -0.93 9.82 1.18
N ARG A 59 -0.57 8.94 2.11
CA ARG A 59 0.37 9.26 3.20
C ARG A 59 1.76 9.66 2.66
N TYR A 60 2.21 8.97 1.62
CA TYR A 60 3.43 9.30 0.91
C TYR A 60 3.28 10.59 0.09
N ALA A 61 2.22 10.69 -0.73
CA ALA A 61 2.05 11.79 -1.67
C ALA A 61 1.87 13.14 -0.96
N SER A 62 1.13 13.17 0.15
CA SER A 62 0.97 14.39 0.96
C SER A 62 2.33 14.95 1.38
N VAL A 63 3.20 14.12 1.94
CA VAL A 63 4.53 14.58 2.39
C VAL A 63 5.43 14.94 1.21
N ALA A 64 5.48 14.10 0.18
CA ALA A 64 6.31 14.33 -1.00
C ALA A 64 5.97 15.67 -1.70
N ILE A 65 4.69 15.90 -1.97
CA ILE A 65 4.23 17.09 -2.69
C ILE A 65 4.33 18.33 -1.81
N SER A 66 4.11 18.23 -0.50
CA SER A 66 4.34 19.34 0.43
C SER A 66 5.80 19.82 0.43
N HIS A 67 6.75 18.89 0.38
CA HIS A 67 8.18 19.22 0.27
C HIS A 67 8.53 19.84 -1.08
N MET A 68 7.94 19.39 -2.17
CA MET A 68 8.08 20.01 -3.49
C MET A 68 7.57 21.45 -3.47
N GLN A 69 6.40 21.70 -2.86
CA GLN A 69 5.83 23.02 -2.72
C GLN A 69 6.74 23.93 -1.88
N ALA A 70 7.26 23.44 -0.75
CA ALA A 70 8.20 24.19 0.09
C ALA A 70 9.51 24.51 -0.63
N ALA A 71 9.95 23.66 -1.57
CA ALA A 71 11.13 23.90 -2.40
C ALA A 71 10.86 24.77 -3.63
N GLY A 72 9.61 25.20 -3.87
CA GLY A 72 9.23 25.98 -5.07
C GLY A 72 9.24 25.16 -6.36
N GLN A 73 9.21 23.83 -6.28
CA GLN A 73 9.18 22.94 -7.45
C GLN A 73 7.78 22.89 -8.05
N THR A 74 7.70 22.94 -9.37
CA THR A 74 6.44 23.03 -10.13
C THR A 74 6.16 21.84 -11.02
N ARG A 75 7.12 20.88 -11.14
CA ARG A 75 7.01 19.70 -11.97
C ARG A 75 7.32 18.43 -11.17
N CYS A 76 6.33 17.56 -11.01
CA CYS A 76 6.50 16.23 -10.46
C CYS A 76 6.74 15.24 -11.60
N ILE A 77 7.85 14.51 -11.56
CA ILE A 77 8.21 13.46 -12.52
C ILE A 77 8.00 12.10 -11.82
N ALA A 78 7.28 11.21 -12.44
CA ALA A 78 6.94 9.92 -11.83
C ALA A 78 6.83 8.77 -12.84
N THR A 79 6.86 7.55 -12.33
CA THR A 79 6.53 6.34 -13.08
C THR A 79 5.70 5.41 -12.21
N SER A 80 4.41 5.28 -12.48
CA SER A 80 3.52 4.32 -11.82
C SER A 80 2.14 4.32 -12.44
N SER A 81 1.68 3.17 -12.92
CA SER A 81 0.31 2.99 -13.43
C SER A 81 -0.72 2.67 -12.32
N GLY A 82 -0.29 2.57 -11.06
CA GLY A 82 -1.11 2.15 -9.93
C GLY A 82 -1.42 3.25 -8.92
N ASN A 83 -1.58 2.84 -7.67
CA ASN A 83 -1.96 3.70 -6.55
C ASN A 83 -1.03 4.90 -6.35
N THR A 84 0.28 4.75 -6.59
CA THR A 84 1.25 5.86 -6.49
C THR A 84 0.95 6.95 -7.50
N GLY A 85 0.76 6.60 -8.78
CA GLY A 85 0.46 7.57 -9.84
C GLY A 85 -0.85 8.31 -9.56
N ALA A 86 -1.90 7.60 -9.13
CA ALA A 86 -3.19 8.20 -8.78
C ALA A 86 -3.07 9.19 -7.60
N SER A 87 -2.31 8.81 -6.57
CA SER A 87 -2.08 9.65 -5.40
C SER A 87 -1.26 10.90 -5.76
N LEU A 88 -0.12 10.75 -6.45
CA LEU A 88 0.69 11.88 -6.90
C LEU A 88 -0.13 12.85 -7.77
N ALA A 89 -0.92 12.34 -8.72
CA ALA A 89 -1.76 13.17 -9.58
C ALA A 89 -2.75 14.03 -8.76
N ALA A 90 -3.39 13.46 -7.74
CA ALA A 90 -4.33 14.16 -6.88
C ALA A 90 -3.67 15.28 -6.06
N TYR A 91 -2.55 14.96 -5.41
CA TYR A 91 -1.84 15.93 -4.56
C TYR A 91 -1.12 17.01 -5.38
N CYS A 92 -0.62 16.67 -6.58
CA CYS A 92 -0.10 17.66 -7.53
C CYS A 92 -1.19 18.62 -8.01
N ALA A 93 -2.39 18.13 -8.31
CA ALA A 93 -3.53 18.97 -8.68
C ALA A 93 -3.90 19.93 -7.54
N ALA A 94 -3.93 19.45 -6.29
CA ALA A 94 -4.21 20.28 -5.12
C ALA A 94 -3.13 21.35 -4.86
N ALA A 95 -1.88 21.06 -5.22
CA ALA A 95 -0.74 21.96 -5.04
C ALA A 95 -0.47 22.86 -6.25
N ASN A 96 -1.24 22.75 -7.33
CA ASN A 96 -0.96 23.40 -8.62
C ASN A 96 0.44 23.07 -9.17
N ILE A 97 0.88 21.82 -8.99
CA ILE A 97 2.13 21.26 -9.53
C ILE A 97 1.78 20.41 -10.75
N THR A 98 2.52 20.57 -11.85
CA THR A 98 2.30 19.76 -13.04
C THR A 98 2.82 18.32 -12.80
N CYS A 99 1.95 17.34 -12.96
CA CYS A 99 2.29 15.93 -12.77
C CYS A 99 2.54 15.23 -14.10
N HIS A 100 3.76 14.73 -14.32
CA HIS A 100 4.15 13.96 -15.50
C HIS A 100 4.43 12.51 -15.12
N ILE A 101 3.76 11.55 -15.74
CA ILE A 101 3.90 10.13 -15.42
C ILE A 101 4.22 9.33 -16.68
N ALA A 102 5.44 8.82 -16.77
CA ALA A 102 5.82 7.84 -17.78
C ALA A 102 5.40 6.43 -17.33
N LEU A 103 4.67 5.72 -18.17
CA LEU A 103 4.06 4.44 -17.86
C LEU A 103 4.65 3.32 -18.72
N VAL A 104 4.71 2.13 -18.14
CA VAL A 104 5.04 0.92 -18.91
C VAL A 104 4.06 0.73 -20.05
N GLU A 105 4.53 0.15 -21.18
CA GLU A 105 3.72 -0.05 -22.38
C GLU A 105 2.41 -0.80 -22.09
N THR A 106 2.46 -1.78 -21.21
CA THR A 106 1.34 -2.68 -20.88
C THR A 106 0.37 -2.12 -19.84
N ALA A 107 0.54 -0.87 -19.40
CA ALA A 107 -0.31 -0.27 -18.36
C ALA A 107 -1.81 -0.33 -18.75
N PRO A 108 -2.69 -0.94 -17.93
CA PRO A 108 -4.10 -1.08 -18.23
C PRO A 108 -4.82 0.26 -18.26
N LEU A 109 -5.50 0.60 -19.38
CA LEU A 109 -6.15 1.91 -19.55
C LEU A 109 -7.17 2.24 -18.44
N GLY A 110 -7.89 1.25 -17.94
CA GLY A 110 -8.87 1.43 -16.86
C GLY A 110 -8.25 1.98 -15.56
N LYS A 111 -6.97 1.66 -15.28
CA LYS A 111 -6.24 2.18 -14.11
C LYS A 111 -5.77 3.62 -14.29
N LEU A 112 -5.75 4.14 -15.51
CA LEU A 112 -5.26 5.48 -15.82
C LEU A 112 -6.33 6.56 -15.67
N GLN A 113 -7.61 6.17 -15.64
CA GLN A 113 -8.73 7.11 -15.62
C GLN A 113 -8.66 8.09 -14.45
N GLN A 114 -8.29 7.61 -13.26
CA GLN A 114 -8.20 8.46 -12.08
C GLN A 114 -7.07 9.51 -12.23
N MET A 115 -5.91 9.15 -12.77
CA MET A 115 -4.80 10.08 -13.02
C MET A 115 -5.17 11.14 -14.07
N LEU A 116 -5.83 10.70 -15.15
CA LEU A 116 -6.33 11.61 -16.19
C LEU A 116 -7.38 12.58 -15.64
N ALA A 117 -8.29 12.10 -14.77
CA ALA A 117 -9.31 12.93 -14.15
C ALA A 117 -8.72 14.03 -13.25
N TYR A 118 -7.58 13.77 -12.61
CA TYR A 118 -6.81 14.78 -11.86
C TYR A 118 -5.95 15.70 -12.75
N GLY A 119 -5.96 15.51 -14.06
CA GLY A 119 -5.23 16.36 -15.02
C GLY A 119 -3.74 16.02 -15.15
N ALA A 120 -3.30 14.84 -14.73
CA ALA A 120 -1.91 14.44 -14.92
C ALA A 120 -1.57 14.21 -16.41
N ASN A 121 -0.38 14.63 -16.82
CA ASN A 121 0.19 14.33 -18.14
C ASN A 121 0.77 12.92 -18.11
N ILE A 122 0.02 11.95 -18.60
CA ILE A 122 0.46 10.56 -18.63
C ILE A 122 0.79 10.10 -20.04
N MET A 123 1.83 9.27 -20.16
CA MET A 123 2.25 8.68 -21.44
C MET A 123 2.70 7.23 -21.24
N ARG A 124 2.25 6.34 -22.10
CA ARG A 124 2.82 4.99 -22.18
C ARG A 124 3.99 5.00 -23.15
N VAL A 125 5.13 4.50 -22.70
CA VAL A 125 6.35 4.46 -23.49
C VAL A 125 6.54 3.07 -24.09
N ARG A 126 6.74 2.99 -25.40
CA ARG A 126 6.95 1.73 -26.13
C ARG A 126 8.20 1.02 -25.62
N GLY A 127 8.10 -0.27 -25.34
CA GLY A 127 9.18 -1.09 -24.81
C GLY A 127 9.43 -0.93 -23.30
N PHE A 128 8.96 0.15 -22.68
CA PHE A 128 9.15 0.37 -21.25
C PHE A 128 8.43 -0.70 -20.43
N GLY A 129 9.20 -1.40 -19.56
CA GLY A 129 8.72 -2.53 -18.76
C GLY A 129 8.69 -3.87 -19.50
N LEU A 130 9.11 -3.91 -20.78
CA LEU A 130 9.21 -5.12 -21.60
C LEU A 130 10.64 -5.39 -22.04
N ASP A 131 11.38 -4.34 -22.38
CA ASP A 131 12.77 -4.39 -22.80
C ASP A 131 13.65 -3.74 -21.72
N ILE A 132 14.75 -4.41 -21.35
CA ILE A 132 15.59 -3.99 -20.22
C ILE A 132 16.37 -2.72 -20.54
N ASP A 133 16.87 -2.58 -21.79
CA ASP A 133 17.68 -1.44 -22.21
C ASP A 133 16.78 -0.20 -22.36
N ILE A 134 15.59 -0.35 -22.96
CA ILE A 134 14.60 0.71 -23.06
C ILE A 134 14.15 1.14 -21.67
N THR A 135 13.91 0.18 -20.77
CA THR A 135 13.49 0.46 -19.39
C THR A 135 14.55 1.26 -18.64
N SER A 136 15.83 0.89 -18.76
CA SER A 136 16.95 1.64 -18.16
C SER A 136 17.03 3.06 -18.73
N ASN A 137 17.04 3.20 -20.06
CA ASN A 137 17.14 4.50 -20.72
C ASN A 137 15.99 5.45 -20.32
N VAL A 138 14.74 4.94 -20.31
CA VAL A 138 13.59 5.75 -19.87
C VAL A 138 13.75 6.20 -18.43
N PHE A 139 14.28 5.32 -17.54
CA PHE A 139 14.51 5.67 -16.16
C PHE A 139 15.60 6.73 -16.00
N ASP A 140 16.68 6.61 -16.76
CA ASP A 140 17.77 7.59 -16.78
C ASP A 140 17.27 8.96 -17.28
N ASP A 141 16.45 8.99 -18.34
CA ASP A 141 15.80 10.21 -18.84
C ASP A 141 14.93 10.86 -17.75
N LEU A 142 14.15 10.07 -16.99
CA LEU A 142 13.31 10.61 -15.92
C LEU A 142 14.13 11.20 -14.77
N VAL A 143 15.27 10.61 -14.45
CA VAL A 143 16.22 11.13 -13.47
C VAL A 143 16.83 12.45 -13.95
N GLU A 144 17.30 12.49 -15.20
CA GLU A 144 17.87 13.70 -15.82
C GLU A 144 16.88 14.87 -15.86
N ILE A 145 15.63 14.59 -16.26
CA ILE A 145 14.55 15.60 -16.26
C ILE A 145 14.28 16.14 -14.85
N ALA A 146 14.37 15.26 -13.85
CA ALA A 146 14.10 15.63 -12.47
C ALA A 146 15.25 16.37 -11.78
N ASP A 147 16.45 16.41 -12.36
CA ASP A 147 17.59 17.22 -11.87
C ASP A 147 17.39 18.72 -12.08
N ALA A 148 16.41 19.14 -12.89
CA ALA A 148 16.07 20.53 -13.04
C ALA A 148 15.57 21.14 -11.72
N PRO A 149 15.95 22.40 -11.37
CA PRO A 149 15.61 23.03 -10.08
C PRO A 149 14.11 23.11 -9.78
N ASP A 150 13.28 23.15 -10.82
CA ASP A 150 11.82 23.24 -10.74
C ASP A 150 11.12 21.86 -10.75
N ALA A 151 11.89 20.76 -10.79
CA ALA A 151 11.37 19.39 -10.89
C ALA A 151 11.80 18.50 -9.74
N ALA A 152 11.09 17.40 -9.51
CA ALA A 152 11.53 16.34 -8.63
C ALA A 152 10.99 14.97 -9.11
N LEU A 153 11.86 13.95 -9.03
CA LEU A 153 11.45 12.55 -9.22
C LEU A 153 10.71 12.05 -7.99
N GLN A 154 9.50 11.55 -8.18
CA GLN A 154 8.68 11.00 -7.11
C GLN A 154 8.31 9.54 -7.37
N ILE A 155 8.97 8.64 -6.62
CA ILE A 155 8.71 7.20 -6.63
C ILE A 155 8.47 6.76 -5.19
N SER A 156 7.37 6.04 -4.93
CA SER A 156 6.99 5.64 -3.57
C SER A 156 7.85 4.49 -3.02
N ALA A 157 9.12 4.78 -2.87
CA ALA A 157 10.14 3.92 -2.27
C ALA A 157 11.14 4.78 -1.48
N PHE A 158 11.61 4.29 -0.34
CA PHE A 158 12.58 5.01 0.50
C PHE A 158 13.89 5.29 -0.22
N ARG A 159 14.29 4.39 -1.13
CA ARG A 159 15.48 4.58 -1.98
C ARG A 159 15.43 5.86 -2.80
N TYR A 160 14.26 6.25 -3.30
CA TYR A 160 14.10 7.38 -4.23
C TYR A 160 13.49 8.62 -3.56
N SER A 161 12.55 8.43 -2.66
CA SER A 161 11.81 9.53 -2.01
C SER A 161 11.72 9.30 -0.49
N PRO A 162 12.84 9.25 0.24
CA PRO A 162 12.85 8.94 1.67
C PRO A 162 12.02 9.95 2.50
N ILE A 163 12.01 11.22 2.08
CA ILE A 163 11.22 12.28 2.69
C ILE A 163 9.72 11.97 2.56
N GLY A 164 9.23 11.75 1.35
CA GLY A 164 7.82 11.40 1.10
C GLY A 164 7.42 10.13 1.83
N MET A 165 8.25 9.10 1.76
CA MET A 165 8.00 7.82 2.41
C MET A 165 7.94 7.90 3.94
N SER A 166 8.50 8.94 4.57
CA SER A 166 8.33 9.17 6.01
C SER A 166 6.86 9.28 6.42
N GLY A 167 5.97 9.70 5.52
CA GLY A 167 4.53 9.76 5.75
C GLY A 167 3.89 8.40 6.08
N ILE A 168 4.48 7.29 5.63
CA ILE A 168 3.99 5.94 5.94
C ILE A 168 4.09 5.62 7.44
N ARG A 169 5.06 6.18 8.15
CA ARG A 169 5.25 5.98 9.60
C ARG A 169 4.02 6.41 10.41
N SER A 170 3.19 7.33 9.89
CA SER A 170 1.94 7.78 10.52
C SER A 170 0.97 6.64 10.84
N VAL A 171 1.01 5.53 10.09
CA VAL A 171 0.20 4.33 10.35
C VAL A 171 0.41 3.83 11.79
N SER A 172 1.67 3.73 12.22
CA SER A 172 2.03 3.19 13.54
C SER A 172 1.58 4.10 14.67
N PHE A 173 1.65 5.41 14.47
CA PHE A 173 1.18 6.40 15.45
C PHE A 173 -0.34 6.36 15.59
N GLU A 174 -1.06 6.23 14.46
CA GLU A 174 -2.51 6.07 14.46
C GLU A 174 -2.95 4.78 15.14
N LEU A 175 -2.31 3.66 14.81
CA LEU A 175 -2.63 2.36 15.42
C LEU A 175 -2.44 2.40 16.94
N HIS A 176 -1.36 3.03 17.41
CA HIS A 176 -1.12 3.21 18.85
C HIS A 176 -2.22 4.04 19.53
N GLU A 177 -2.73 5.10 18.88
CA GLU A 177 -3.80 5.92 19.46
C GLU A 177 -5.19 5.29 19.34
N GLN A 178 -5.47 4.57 18.25
CA GLN A 178 -6.79 4.01 17.97
C GLN A 178 -7.10 2.74 18.77
N LEU A 179 -6.08 1.98 19.16
CA LEU A 179 -6.27 0.75 19.91
C LEU A 179 -5.77 0.88 21.35
N ALA A 180 -6.71 0.85 22.29
CA ALA A 180 -6.36 0.78 23.70
C ALA A 180 -5.82 -0.62 24.04
N GLY A 181 -4.53 -0.73 24.35
CA GLY A 181 -3.88 -2.00 24.71
C GLY A 181 -2.67 -2.32 23.83
N THR A 182 -2.19 -3.55 23.97
CA THR A 182 -1.00 -4.00 23.26
C THR A 182 -1.39 -4.54 21.88
N ILE A 183 -0.70 -4.09 20.85
CA ILE A 183 -0.71 -4.72 19.54
C ILE A 183 0.42 -5.75 19.53
N ASP A 184 0.13 -7.00 19.18
CA ASP A 184 1.14 -8.06 19.14
C ASP A 184 1.74 -8.21 17.73
N HIS A 185 0.89 -8.16 16.69
CA HIS A 185 1.30 -8.40 15.33
C HIS A 185 0.67 -7.40 14.35
N VAL A 186 1.45 -6.93 13.38
CA VAL A 186 0.97 -6.13 12.24
C VAL A 186 1.42 -6.79 10.95
N PHE A 187 0.47 -7.17 10.10
CA PHE A 187 0.73 -7.80 8.81
C PHE A 187 0.63 -6.76 7.70
N CYS A 188 1.74 -6.56 6.99
CA CYS A 188 1.86 -5.61 5.89
C CYS A 188 2.17 -6.35 4.59
N GLN A 189 1.37 -6.18 3.56
CA GLN A 189 1.73 -6.65 2.23
C GLN A 189 2.95 -5.89 1.71
N ALA A 190 3.81 -6.59 1.00
CA ALA A 190 5.05 -6.03 0.47
C ALA A 190 5.15 -6.23 -1.06
N GLY A 191 5.08 -5.12 -1.81
CA GLY A 191 5.63 -5.05 -3.16
C GLY A 191 7.12 -4.76 -3.06
N GLY A 192 7.51 -3.48 -3.14
CA GLY A 192 8.90 -3.06 -2.93
C GLY A 192 9.37 -2.99 -1.47
N GLY A 193 8.47 -3.16 -0.49
CA GLY A 193 8.81 -3.19 0.94
C GLY A 193 8.50 -1.92 1.73
N GLY A 194 8.25 -0.78 1.08
CA GLY A 194 8.14 0.52 1.73
C GLY A 194 7.03 0.63 2.79
N LEU A 195 5.88 -0.09 2.63
CA LEU A 195 4.83 -0.12 3.66
C LEU A 195 5.32 -0.80 4.94
N ALA A 196 5.85 -2.02 4.83
CA ALA A 196 6.32 -2.79 5.98
C ALA A 196 7.49 -2.07 6.68
N MET A 197 8.44 -1.52 5.90
CA MET A 197 9.54 -0.71 6.40
C MET A 197 9.03 0.50 7.19
N GLY A 198 8.19 1.34 6.59
CA GLY A 198 7.71 2.56 7.24
C GLY A 198 6.84 2.28 8.48
N THR A 199 6.02 1.21 8.44
CA THR A 199 5.23 0.78 9.61
C THR A 199 6.15 0.31 10.74
N ALA A 200 7.15 -0.52 10.47
CA ALA A 200 8.10 -0.98 11.48
C ALA A 200 8.89 0.19 12.08
N GLU A 201 9.42 1.09 11.24
CA GLU A 201 10.14 2.28 11.69
C GLU A 201 9.30 3.20 12.56
N GLY A 202 8.01 3.38 12.24
CA GLY A 202 7.10 4.18 13.06
C GLY A 202 6.92 3.62 14.48
N PHE A 203 6.78 2.30 14.62
CA PHE A 203 6.73 1.65 15.93
C PHE A 203 8.07 1.73 16.68
N LEU A 204 9.20 1.55 16.00
CA LEU A 204 10.51 1.71 16.61
C LEU A 204 10.73 3.13 17.14
N GLN A 205 10.23 4.15 16.44
CA GLN A 205 10.26 5.54 16.93
C GLN A 205 9.37 5.76 18.17
N LEU A 206 8.24 5.07 18.29
CA LEU A 206 7.42 5.10 19.52
C LEU A 206 8.17 4.48 20.70
N VAL A 207 8.95 3.43 20.47
CA VAL A 207 9.81 2.83 21.51
C VAL A 207 10.95 3.77 21.89
N GLU A 208 11.65 4.34 20.90
CA GLU A 208 12.73 5.31 21.12
C GLU A 208 12.25 6.55 21.90
N ALA A 209 11.01 6.96 21.65
CA ALA A 209 10.37 8.07 22.39
C ALA A 209 9.90 7.69 23.79
N GLY A 210 10.03 6.43 24.23
CA GLY A 210 9.55 5.92 25.51
C GLY A 210 8.03 5.84 25.63
N ILE A 211 7.32 5.85 24.50
CA ILE A 211 5.85 5.75 24.44
C ILE A 211 5.41 4.28 24.50
N LEU A 212 6.16 3.40 23.86
CA LEU A 212 5.99 1.95 23.92
C LEU A 212 7.19 1.29 24.60
N GLU A 213 6.96 0.24 25.36
CA GLU A 213 8.05 -0.58 25.95
C GLU A 213 8.71 -1.47 24.87
N ARG A 214 7.92 -1.97 23.94
CA ARG A 214 8.36 -2.81 22.81
C ARG A 214 7.49 -2.55 21.59
N PRO A 215 8.02 -2.72 20.37
CA PRO A 215 7.21 -2.62 19.16
C PRO A 215 6.34 -3.88 19.00
N PRO A 216 5.20 -3.81 18.30
CA PRO A 216 4.55 -5.00 17.77
C PRO A 216 5.45 -5.65 16.70
N ARG A 217 5.27 -6.94 16.49
CA ARG A 217 5.96 -7.66 15.40
C ARG A 217 5.37 -7.26 14.06
N VAL A 218 6.14 -6.58 13.22
CA VAL A 218 5.71 -6.18 11.88
C VAL A 218 6.18 -7.20 10.86
N HIS A 219 5.22 -7.85 10.20
CA HIS A 219 5.47 -8.93 9.25
C HIS A 219 5.32 -8.45 7.81
N ALA A 220 6.25 -8.89 6.94
CA ALA A 220 6.17 -8.69 5.51
C ALA A 220 5.46 -9.88 4.85
N VAL A 221 4.35 -9.63 4.14
CA VAL A 221 3.62 -10.68 3.42
C VAL A 221 3.71 -10.45 1.93
N GLN A 222 4.12 -11.47 1.18
CA GLN A 222 4.21 -11.42 -0.28
C GLN A 222 3.46 -12.59 -0.93
N PRO A 223 2.95 -12.41 -2.15
CA PRO A 223 2.58 -13.55 -2.98
C PRO A 223 3.81 -14.43 -3.25
N THR A 224 3.63 -15.74 -3.28
CA THR A 224 4.70 -16.71 -3.56
C THR A 224 5.45 -16.38 -4.87
N GLY A 225 4.71 -15.88 -5.87
CA GLY A 225 5.27 -15.47 -7.16
C GLY A 225 6.05 -14.15 -7.14
N ASN A 226 6.25 -13.49 -5.99
CA ASN A 226 7.08 -12.29 -5.85
C ASN A 226 7.88 -12.29 -4.54
N ASN A 227 8.69 -13.32 -4.34
CA ASN A 227 9.43 -13.58 -3.10
C ASN A 227 10.76 -12.80 -3.03
N THR A 228 10.70 -11.48 -3.04
CA THR A 228 11.89 -10.61 -2.96
C THR A 228 12.30 -10.28 -1.51
N ILE A 229 11.37 -10.32 -0.56
CA ILE A 229 11.53 -9.86 0.83
C ILE A 229 11.19 -10.95 1.84
N SER A 230 9.99 -11.54 1.71
CA SER A 230 9.42 -12.39 2.77
C SER A 230 10.21 -13.68 2.99
N GLY A 231 10.65 -14.37 1.92
CA GLY A 231 11.53 -15.53 2.03
C GLY A 231 12.88 -15.19 2.63
N PRO A 232 13.64 -14.22 2.07
CA PRO A 232 14.89 -13.77 2.66
C PRO A 232 14.79 -13.38 4.14
N LEU A 233 13.74 -12.64 4.52
CA LEU A 233 13.50 -12.29 5.93
C LEU A 233 13.32 -13.55 6.80
N ARG A 234 12.52 -14.50 6.34
CA ARG A 234 12.25 -15.76 7.04
C ARG A 234 13.48 -16.67 7.12
N GLU A 235 14.27 -16.68 6.06
CA GLU A 235 15.56 -17.42 5.98
C GLU A 235 16.68 -16.78 6.81
N GLY A 236 16.45 -15.62 7.42
CA GLY A 236 17.45 -14.90 8.21
C GLY A 236 18.49 -14.15 7.36
N LEU A 237 18.26 -14.00 6.05
CA LEU A 237 19.17 -13.32 5.16
C LEU A 237 19.13 -11.80 5.39
N PRO A 238 20.29 -11.10 5.27
CA PRO A 238 20.34 -9.65 5.48
C PRO A 238 19.80 -8.84 4.31
N GLN A 239 19.69 -9.42 3.13
CA GLN A 239 19.34 -8.77 1.87
C GLN A 239 18.19 -9.49 1.17
N GLY A 240 17.42 -8.71 0.41
CA GLY A 240 16.44 -9.22 -0.52
C GLY A 240 17.08 -9.90 -1.73
N ARG A 241 16.25 -10.45 -2.60
CA ARG A 241 16.68 -11.08 -3.85
C ARG A 241 15.75 -10.68 -5.00
N ASP A 242 16.30 -10.47 -6.19
CA ASP A 242 15.51 -10.34 -7.40
C ASP A 242 14.88 -11.69 -7.75
N VAL A 243 13.70 -11.66 -8.36
CA VAL A 243 12.96 -12.84 -8.74
C VAL A 243 12.28 -12.67 -10.10
N ASP A 244 12.01 -13.77 -10.79
CA ASP A 244 11.06 -13.78 -11.89
C ASP A 244 9.64 -13.66 -11.32
N CYS A 245 9.01 -12.51 -11.53
CA CYS A 245 7.71 -12.22 -10.97
C CYS A 245 6.60 -12.98 -11.72
N THR A 246 5.98 -13.94 -11.07
CA THR A 246 4.90 -14.78 -11.62
C THR A 246 3.54 -14.52 -10.98
N THR A 247 3.46 -13.74 -9.91
CA THR A 247 2.19 -13.38 -9.29
C THR A 247 1.33 -12.52 -10.22
N ARG A 248 0.01 -12.71 -10.12
CA ARG A 248 -0.99 -11.89 -10.80
C ARG A 248 -1.67 -10.90 -9.85
N ILE A 249 -1.18 -10.78 -8.61
CA ILE A 249 -1.69 -9.81 -7.63
C ILE A 249 -1.17 -8.43 -8.02
N SER A 250 -2.04 -7.63 -8.62
CA SER A 250 -1.74 -6.27 -9.04
C SER A 250 -1.30 -5.40 -7.86
N GLY A 251 -0.29 -4.55 -8.10
CA GLY A 251 0.30 -3.70 -7.06
C GLY A 251 1.42 -4.36 -6.26
N LEU A 252 1.59 -5.71 -6.37
CA LEU A 252 2.67 -6.46 -5.72
C LEU A 252 3.64 -7.11 -6.71
N GLN A 253 3.53 -6.78 -7.98
CA GLN A 253 4.41 -7.26 -9.06
C GLN A 253 5.69 -6.41 -9.09
N VAL A 254 6.56 -6.56 -8.10
CA VAL A 254 7.82 -5.81 -7.96
C VAL A 254 8.97 -6.83 -7.88
N ALA A 255 9.51 -7.18 -9.05
CA ALA A 255 10.51 -8.23 -9.20
C ALA A 255 11.90 -7.86 -8.64
N SER A 256 12.20 -6.57 -8.53
CA SER A 256 13.51 -6.06 -8.14
C SER A 256 13.58 -5.63 -6.68
N VAL A 257 14.80 -5.67 -6.13
CA VAL A 257 15.12 -5.20 -4.79
C VAL A 257 15.14 -3.66 -4.76
N THR A 258 14.02 -3.05 -4.35
CA THR A 258 13.90 -1.58 -4.23
C THR A 258 14.16 -1.12 -2.78
N ASP A 259 13.25 -1.43 -1.85
CA ASP A 259 13.40 -1.17 -0.41
C ASP A 259 13.58 -2.48 0.38
N ALA A 260 13.86 -3.60 -0.28
CA ALA A 260 13.82 -4.93 0.34
C ALA A 260 14.78 -5.06 1.53
N ASP A 261 16.02 -4.61 1.39
CA ASP A 261 17.01 -4.68 2.47
C ASP A 261 16.60 -3.83 3.68
N GLY A 262 16.03 -2.65 3.42
CA GLY A 262 15.46 -1.80 4.45
C GLY A 262 14.26 -2.44 5.16
N ALA A 263 13.34 -3.02 4.39
CA ALA A 263 12.17 -3.72 4.93
C ALA A 263 12.58 -4.95 5.77
N ILE A 264 13.52 -5.77 5.29
CA ILE A 264 14.06 -6.91 6.03
C ILE A 264 14.67 -6.46 7.36
N ARG A 265 15.50 -5.43 7.33
CA ARG A 265 16.14 -4.88 8.53
C ARG A 265 15.12 -4.33 9.53
N SER A 266 14.14 -3.54 9.06
CA SER A 266 13.14 -2.90 9.92
C SER A 266 12.14 -3.91 10.49
N CYS A 267 11.66 -4.89 9.71
CA CYS A 267 10.79 -5.96 10.20
C CYS A 267 11.53 -6.81 11.24
N ARG A 268 12.80 -7.17 11.00
CA ARG A 268 13.62 -7.93 11.95
C ARG A 268 13.84 -7.17 13.26
N ALA A 269 14.02 -5.86 13.20
CA ALA A 269 14.18 -5.03 14.41
C ALA A 269 12.91 -4.99 15.28
N THR A 270 11.76 -5.42 14.75
CA THR A 270 10.51 -5.60 15.51
C THR A 270 10.21 -7.07 15.82
N ASP A 271 11.17 -7.99 15.68
CA ASP A 271 10.98 -9.44 15.77
C ASP A 271 9.92 -9.99 14.77
N GLY A 272 9.68 -9.25 13.70
CA GLY A 272 8.80 -9.66 12.61
C GLY A 272 9.46 -10.67 11.67
N THR A 273 8.64 -11.36 10.87
CA THR A 273 9.08 -12.36 9.89
C THR A 273 8.37 -12.20 8.55
N GLY A 274 8.70 -13.03 7.58
CA GLY A 274 8.10 -13.05 6.25
C GLY A 274 7.09 -14.18 6.07
N TYR A 275 6.01 -13.91 5.33
CA TYR A 275 5.03 -14.92 4.91
C TYR A 275 4.84 -14.89 3.40
N LEU A 276 4.68 -16.07 2.81
CA LEU A 276 4.44 -16.25 1.38
C LEU A 276 3.06 -16.91 1.19
N VAL A 277 2.19 -16.25 0.44
CA VAL A 277 0.81 -16.68 0.24
C VAL A 277 0.51 -16.95 -1.23
N ASP A 278 -0.35 -17.92 -1.50
CA ASP A 278 -0.78 -18.26 -2.87
C ASP A 278 -1.80 -17.26 -3.41
N ASP A 279 -1.71 -16.91 -4.70
CA ASP A 279 -2.61 -15.97 -5.36
C ASP A 279 -4.10 -16.39 -5.25
N ASN A 280 -4.42 -17.69 -5.30
CA ASN A 280 -5.81 -18.14 -5.19
C ASN A 280 -6.36 -17.95 -3.77
N LEU A 281 -5.51 -18.15 -2.74
CA LEU A 281 -5.87 -17.84 -1.36
C LEU A 281 -6.17 -16.33 -1.23
N VAL A 282 -5.32 -15.47 -1.81
CA VAL A 282 -5.51 -14.02 -1.79
C VAL A 282 -6.86 -13.62 -2.42
N TRP A 283 -7.24 -14.16 -3.58
CA TRP A 283 -8.53 -13.87 -4.20
C TRP A 283 -9.71 -14.42 -3.39
N LYS A 284 -9.56 -15.57 -2.74
CA LYS A 284 -10.57 -16.10 -1.82
C LYS A 284 -10.78 -15.15 -0.63
N ILE A 285 -9.70 -14.68 -0.01
CA ILE A 285 -9.77 -13.75 1.12
C ILE A 285 -10.33 -12.38 0.67
N GLN A 286 -9.97 -11.88 -0.51
CA GLN A 286 -10.58 -10.67 -1.07
C GLN A 286 -12.11 -10.80 -1.16
N GLN A 287 -12.62 -11.94 -1.63
CA GLN A 287 -14.05 -12.21 -1.71
C GLN A 287 -14.69 -12.28 -0.32
N GLN A 288 -14.03 -12.92 0.66
CA GLN A 288 -14.52 -13.01 2.03
C GLN A 288 -14.57 -11.61 2.69
N LEU A 289 -13.52 -10.80 2.53
CA LEU A 289 -13.51 -9.41 3.02
C LEU A 289 -14.71 -8.62 2.49
N ALA A 290 -15.05 -8.77 1.21
CA ALA A 290 -16.20 -8.07 0.63
C ALA A 290 -17.54 -8.63 1.14
N ARG A 291 -17.72 -9.95 1.19
CA ARG A 291 -19.01 -10.59 1.45
C ARG A 291 -19.34 -10.77 2.93
N GLU A 292 -18.31 -11.00 3.75
CA GLU A 292 -18.47 -11.38 5.15
C GLU A 292 -18.11 -10.22 6.10
N GLU A 293 -17.20 -9.31 5.68
CA GLU A 293 -16.77 -8.15 6.47
C GLU A 293 -17.30 -6.80 5.94
N GLY A 294 -17.84 -6.78 4.71
CA GLY A 294 -18.24 -5.53 4.05
C GLY A 294 -17.05 -4.66 3.61
N VAL A 295 -15.84 -5.23 3.51
CA VAL A 295 -14.61 -4.52 3.18
C VAL A 295 -14.26 -4.73 1.72
N PHE A 296 -14.55 -3.72 0.88
CA PHE A 296 -14.31 -3.78 -0.56
C PHE A 296 -12.92 -3.29 -0.91
N CYS A 297 -11.99 -4.23 -1.08
CA CYS A 297 -10.58 -3.95 -1.30
C CYS A 297 -9.99 -4.60 -2.56
N GLU A 298 -8.83 -4.10 -3.02
CA GLU A 298 -8.03 -4.71 -4.07
C GLU A 298 -7.36 -6.01 -3.58
N PRO A 299 -6.94 -6.94 -4.47
CA PRO A 299 -6.31 -8.18 -4.05
C PRO A 299 -5.04 -7.97 -3.21
N ALA A 300 -4.24 -6.95 -3.54
CA ALA A 300 -3.04 -6.62 -2.77
C ALA A 300 -3.34 -6.40 -1.28
N ALA A 301 -4.48 -5.79 -0.96
CA ALA A 301 -4.88 -5.55 0.43
C ALA A 301 -5.23 -6.86 1.19
N ALA A 302 -5.78 -7.85 0.50
CA ALA A 302 -6.13 -9.13 1.10
C ALA A 302 -4.91 -9.99 1.49
N VAL A 303 -3.73 -9.68 0.95
CA VAL A 303 -2.48 -10.41 1.22
C VAL A 303 -2.10 -10.38 2.69
N SER A 304 -2.30 -9.25 3.38
CA SER A 304 -2.02 -9.13 4.82
C SER A 304 -2.86 -10.10 5.66
N VAL A 305 -4.15 -10.22 5.33
CA VAL A 305 -5.08 -11.15 6.01
C VAL A 305 -4.71 -12.61 5.73
N ALA A 306 -4.38 -12.93 4.46
CA ALA A 306 -3.90 -14.27 4.10
C ALA A 306 -2.64 -14.66 4.89
N GLY A 307 -1.70 -13.72 5.07
CA GLY A 307 -0.50 -13.94 5.89
C GLY A 307 -0.81 -14.17 7.36
N ALA A 308 -1.76 -13.43 7.95
CA ALA A 308 -2.17 -13.61 9.33
C ALA A 308 -2.82 -14.98 9.58
N LEU A 309 -3.70 -15.41 8.68
CA LEU A 309 -4.32 -16.74 8.75
C LEU A 309 -3.30 -17.85 8.58
N GLN A 310 -2.34 -17.72 7.67
CA GLN A 310 -1.24 -18.66 7.50
C GLN A 310 -0.36 -18.73 8.75
N ALA A 311 -0.06 -17.60 9.40
CA ALA A 311 0.72 -17.56 10.63
C ALA A 311 0.03 -18.33 11.78
N LEU A 312 -1.30 -18.21 11.88
CA LEU A 312 -2.09 -18.98 12.83
C LEU A 312 -2.06 -20.49 12.51
N GLU A 313 -2.29 -20.85 11.25
CA GLU A 313 -2.27 -22.26 10.81
C GLU A 313 -0.92 -22.93 11.11
N HIS A 314 0.17 -22.18 11.01
CA HIS A 314 1.50 -22.68 11.34
C HIS A 314 1.81 -22.65 12.86
N GLY A 315 0.89 -22.18 13.71
CA GLY A 315 1.11 -22.06 15.17
C GLY A 315 2.16 -21.01 15.56
N GLU A 316 2.44 -20.03 14.68
CA GLU A 316 3.46 -19.00 14.87
C GLU A 316 2.92 -17.76 15.61
N ILE A 317 1.60 -17.63 15.68
CA ILE A 317 0.90 -16.61 16.47
C ILE A 317 -0.13 -17.28 17.40
N SER A 318 -0.38 -16.67 18.58
CA SER A 318 -1.41 -17.15 19.49
C SER A 318 -2.80 -16.72 19.02
N PRO A 319 -3.85 -17.55 19.21
CA PRO A 319 -5.24 -17.14 19.02
C PRO A 319 -5.65 -15.88 19.82
N ASP A 320 -5.02 -15.67 21.00
CA ASP A 320 -5.31 -14.54 21.89
C ASP A 320 -4.56 -13.25 21.50
N SER A 321 -3.71 -13.30 20.46
CA SER A 321 -2.91 -12.15 20.02
C SER A 321 -3.79 -11.07 19.38
N THR A 322 -3.47 -9.82 19.65
CA THR A 322 -4.04 -8.67 18.93
C THR A 322 -3.31 -8.47 17.61
N ILE A 323 -4.04 -8.67 16.51
CA ILE A 323 -3.51 -8.72 15.16
C ILE A 323 -4.10 -7.62 14.30
N ILE A 324 -3.26 -6.87 13.62
CA ILE A 324 -3.66 -5.84 12.66
C ILE A 324 -3.30 -6.27 11.25
N CYS A 325 -4.27 -6.25 10.34
CA CYS A 325 -4.05 -6.44 8.90
C CYS A 325 -4.26 -5.11 8.15
N MET A 326 -3.31 -4.73 7.31
CA MET A 326 -3.37 -3.50 6.53
C MET A 326 -4.24 -3.68 5.28
N ILE A 327 -5.31 -2.91 5.16
CA ILE A 327 -6.18 -2.88 3.96
C ILE A 327 -5.86 -1.63 3.16
N THR A 328 -4.99 -1.77 2.17
CA THR A 328 -4.23 -0.67 1.58
C THR A 328 -4.85 0.01 0.38
N GLY A 329 -5.73 -0.65 -0.37
CA GLY A 329 -6.35 -0.08 -1.56
C GLY A 329 -7.76 -0.60 -1.78
N SER A 330 -8.61 0.24 -2.38
CA SER A 330 -10.01 -0.08 -2.69
C SER A 330 -10.12 -1.06 -3.86
N GLY A 331 -11.19 -1.87 -3.89
CA GLY A 331 -11.53 -2.75 -5.00
C GLY A 331 -11.71 -2.02 -6.34
N PHE A 332 -12.09 -0.76 -6.34
CA PHE A 332 -12.17 0.06 -7.56
C PHE A 332 -10.83 0.26 -8.26
N LYS A 333 -9.71 -0.02 -7.60
CA LYS A 333 -8.36 0.05 -8.16
C LYS A 333 -8.02 -1.15 -9.06
N ASP A 334 -8.77 -2.24 -8.96
CA ASP A 334 -8.52 -3.47 -9.74
C ASP A 334 -9.83 -4.10 -10.26
N PRO A 335 -10.49 -3.47 -11.24
CA PRO A 335 -11.73 -3.99 -11.84
C PRO A 335 -11.65 -5.46 -12.27
N PRO A 336 -10.55 -5.97 -12.89
CA PRO A 336 -10.49 -7.37 -13.29
C PRO A 336 -10.64 -8.36 -12.12
N SER A 337 -10.11 -8.04 -10.93
CA SER A 337 -10.29 -8.90 -9.75
C SER A 337 -11.72 -8.86 -9.22
N VAL A 338 -12.39 -7.71 -9.35
CA VAL A 338 -13.80 -7.57 -8.98
C VAL A 338 -14.68 -8.37 -9.93
N GLU A 339 -14.46 -8.29 -11.24
CA GLU A 339 -15.14 -9.12 -12.24
C GLU A 339 -14.99 -10.62 -11.93
N LYS A 340 -13.77 -11.05 -11.59
CA LYS A 340 -13.53 -12.42 -11.14
C LYS A 340 -14.30 -12.78 -9.86
N MET A 341 -14.37 -11.85 -8.89
CA MET A 341 -15.03 -12.04 -7.60
C MET A 341 -16.55 -12.16 -7.74
N ILE A 342 -17.19 -11.35 -8.59
CA ILE A 342 -18.63 -11.41 -8.84
C ILE A 342 -19.02 -12.63 -9.67
N GLY A 343 -18.13 -13.11 -10.54
CA GLY A 343 -18.31 -14.32 -11.34
C GLY A 343 -19.52 -14.25 -12.25
N LYS A 344 -20.54 -15.10 -11.99
CA LYS A 344 -21.79 -15.16 -12.75
C LYS A 344 -22.93 -14.36 -12.11
N ALA A 345 -22.65 -13.53 -11.10
CA ALA A 345 -23.67 -12.67 -10.51
C ALA A 345 -24.23 -11.74 -11.60
N ASP A 346 -25.54 -11.63 -11.64
CA ASP A 346 -26.30 -10.89 -12.65
C ASP A 346 -27.12 -9.78 -12.00
N CYS A 347 -27.45 -8.77 -12.79
CA CYS A 347 -28.35 -7.69 -12.42
C CYS A 347 -29.44 -7.61 -13.52
N PRO A 348 -30.45 -8.49 -13.49
CA PRO A 348 -31.43 -8.56 -14.55
C PRO A 348 -32.28 -7.29 -14.61
N LEU A 349 -32.62 -6.86 -15.82
CA LEU A 349 -33.70 -5.89 -16.02
C LEU A 349 -35.02 -6.65 -15.96
N ILE A 350 -35.88 -6.29 -15.01
CA ILE A 350 -37.16 -6.95 -14.79
C ILE A 350 -38.34 -5.96 -15.00
N GLU A 351 -39.52 -6.47 -15.29
CA GLU A 351 -40.72 -5.65 -15.36
C GLU A 351 -41.17 -5.20 -13.95
N PRO A 352 -41.84 -4.03 -13.83
CA PRO A 352 -42.34 -3.55 -12.52
C PRO A 352 -43.25 -4.53 -11.77
N THR A 353 -43.96 -5.38 -12.50
CA THR A 353 -44.85 -6.41 -11.97
C THR A 353 -44.12 -7.58 -11.32
N ASP A 354 -42.85 -7.76 -11.64
CA ASP A 354 -42.04 -8.94 -11.24
C ASP A 354 -41.16 -8.67 -10.00
N VAL A 355 -41.17 -7.42 -9.48
CA VAL A 355 -40.36 -7.00 -8.35
C VAL A 355 -40.56 -7.87 -7.12
N GLN A 356 -41.81 -8.18 -6.75
CA GLN A 356 -42.09 -9.04 -5.60
C GLN A 356 -41.49 -10.44 -5.75
N GLY A 357 -41.62 -11.03 -6.95
CA GLY A 357 -41.09 -12.37 -7.23
C GLY A 357 -39.58 -12.48 -7.21
N HIS A 358 -38.84 -11.37 -7.40
CA HIS A 358 -37.37 -11.30 -7.37
C HIS A 358 -36.79 -10.97 -5.98
N MET A 359 -37.64 -10.54 -5.03
CA MET A 359 -37.17 -10.16 -3.68
C MET A 359 -37.51 -11.21 -2.60
N VAL A 360 -38.11 -12.33 -2.98
CA VAL A 360 -38.51 -13.45 -2.05
C VAL A 360 -37.56 -14.64 -2.17
#